data_4ed25a9d4b1b86d4feacc6d5676aad3e
#
_entry.id   4ed25a9d4b1b86d4feacc6d5676aad3e
#
_cell.length_a   1.000
_cell.length_b   1.000
_cell.length_c   1.000
_cell.angle_alpha   90.00
_cell.angle_beta   90.00
_cell.angle_gamma   90.00
#
_symmetry.space_group_name_H-M   'P 1'
#
loop_
_entity.id
_entity.type
_entity.pdbx_description
1 polymer ?
#
loop_
_entity_poly.entity_id
_entity_poly.type
_entity_poly.pdbx_seq_one_letter_code
_entity_poly.pdbx_strand_id
1 'polypeptide(L)'
;MREELGTSLPVAAGVPVMIVEAGKMTDAGVVTYAPDQLNAGFRGKKITVGEGGPRVYAPFSGHATGVGRRFFGLQLSVSPGIEQISSYLVDNWFGSAFLRLGEVRQPKVSSHRVVSHAWVGSAAKVAIDQANDSILRRVDWLVETDELFHVVGFNGGNKVPLLADAFNVLSVAHTGLDRHRNTLALGKDYIAGRARPHLVVPDKTPSASTGRVASVAALLVGVGHADPSLSHGSTTNRNGDKIYNAERAEIIKAALLAGADRVTRNTSGVDIEGYRADGSNRTANGLDRRYGAGQLNINNSYRILTAGEQDSAEDHASGGQIGPAGFDHDESFGGLGDSNRQATYRFSTGSVGGYLALALVWNIDIQGGGSLAFDPTATRYDLDMLLYEVSGDDLISMAESRSRRDNSENIHFLLAPERDYVFRIQPGARQEVFDWDYGVAWWFVEGNVVE
;
A
#
# COMPACT_ATOMS: atom_id res chain seq x y z
N MET A 1 -5.05 -19.61 -7.95
CA MET A 1 -4.47 -18.72 -8.98
C MET A 1 -3.63 -19.45 -10.03
N ARG A 2 -2.52 -20.13 -9.68
CA ARG A 2 -1.70 -20.85 -10.70
C ARG A 2 -2.45 -22.01 -11.36
N GLU A 3 -3.23 -22.76 -10.62
CA GLU A 3 -4.06 -23.86 -11.13
C GLU A 3 -5.21 -23.35 -12.00
N GLU A 4 -5.76 -22.19 -11.69
CA GLU A 4 -6.89 -21.59 -12.42
C GLU A 4 -6.43 -20.85 -13.68
N LEU A 5 -5.35 -20.06 -13.61
CA LEU A 5 -4.89 -19.20 -14.69
C LEU A 5 -3.87 -19.88 -15.62
N GLY A 6 -3.17 -20.92 -15.16
CA GLY A 6 -2.19 -21.64 -15.97
C GLY A 6 -1.14 -20.72 -16.61
N THR A 7 -1.12 -20.69 -17.96
CA THR A 7 -0.20 -19.85 -18.75
C THR A 7 -0.61 -18.37 -18.84
N SER A 8 -1.84 -18.04 -18.45
CA SER A 8 -2.36 -16.66 -18.39
C SER A 8 -2.03 -15.96 -17.07
N LEU A 9 -1.20 -16.58 -16.22
CA LEU A 9 -0.77 -15.99 -14.97
C LEU A 9 -0.04 -14.66 -15.22
N PRO A 10 -0.48 -13.54 -14.62
CA PRO A 10 0.20 -12.27 -14.78
C PRO A 10 1.61 -12.31 -14.19
N VAL A 11 2.55 -11.63 -14.83
CA VAL A 11 3.99 -11.67 -14.48
C VAL A 11 4.60 -10.27 -14.29
N ALA A 12 3.78 -9.22 -14.32
CA ALA A 12 4.19 -7.81 -14.27
C ALA A 12 5.18 -7.42 -15.40
N ALA A 13 4.99 -7.96 -16.59
CA ALA A 13 5.77 -7.54 -17.75
C ALA A 13 5.53 -6.05 -18.06
N GLY A 14 6.60 -5.33 -18.38
CA GLY A 14 6.53 -3.90 -18.70
C GLY A 14 6.44 -2.95 -17.49
N VAL A 15 6.28 -3.43 -16.26
CA VAL A 15 6.26 -2.59 -15.05
C VAL A 15 7.68 -2.24 -14.62
N PRO A 16 8.13 -0.97 -14.75
CA PRO A 16 9.44 -0.55 -14.29
C PRO A 16 9.44 -0.38 -12.77
N VAL A 17 10.50 -0.87 -12.11
CA VAL A 17 10.58 -0.88 -10.65
C VAL A 17 11.90 -0.33 -10.11
N MET A 18 11.87 0.07 -8.84
CA MET A 18 13.04 0.60 -8.14
C MET A 18 13.32 -0.23 -6.88
N ILE A 19 14.59 -0.47 -6.60
CA ILE A 19 15.07 -1.01 -5.33
C ILE A 19 16.01 0.00 -4.69
N VAL A 20 15.71 0.40 -3.46
CA VAL A 20 16.52 1.33 -2.67
C VAL A 20 17.07 0.57 -1.47
N GLU A 21 18.39 0.59 -1.29
CA GLU A 21 19.08 -0.22 -0.31
C GLU A 21 20.06 0.61 0.53
N ALA A 22 20.20 0.23 1.80
CA ALA A 22 21.23 0.78 2.65
C ALA A 22 22.62 0.29 2.20
N GLY A 23 23.59 1.18 2.22
CA GLY A 23 24.96 0.85 1.92
C GLY A 23 25.60 -0.02 3.02
N LYS A 24 26.34 -1.03 2.62
CA LYS A 24 27.22 -1.79 3.51
C LYS A 24 28.67 -1.62 3.07
N MET A 25 29.52 -1.17 3.97
CA MET A 25 30.94 -1.05 3.70
C MET A 25 31.58 -2.44 3.76
N THR A 26 32.42 -2.76 2.79
CA THR A 26 33.27 -3.96 2.80
C THR A 26 34.56 -3.69 3.58
N ASP A 27 35.31 -4.75 3.89
CA ASP A 27 36.64 -4.65 4.52
C ASP A 27 37.63 -3.85 3.67
N ALA A 28 37.42 -3.81 2.35
CA ALA A 28 38.21 -3.00 1.41
C ALA A 28 37.75 -1.52 1.32
N GLY A 29 36.82 -1.07 2.16
CA GLY A 29 36.32 0.32 2.17
C GLY A 29 35.36 0.66 1.03
N VAL A 30 34.80 -0.34 0.34
CA VAL A 30 33.85 -0.13 -0.77
C VAL A 30 32.42 -0.29 -0.26
N VAL A 31 31.54 0.66 -0.62
CA VAL A 31 30.10 0.60 -0.29
C VAL A 31 29.38 -0.28 -1.31
N THR A 32 28.66 -1.30 -0.84
CA THR A 32 27.83 -2.20 -1.63
C THR A 32 26.35 -1.96 -1.34
N TYR A 33 25.52 -1.88 -2.37
CA TYR A 33 24.06 -1.68 -2.23
C TYR A 33 23.25 -2.29 -3.39
N ALA A 34 23.87 -2.51 -4.55
CA ALA A 34 23.18 -3.05 -5.72
C ALA A 34 23.11 -4.59 -5.71
N PRO A 35 22.05 -5.19 -6.30
CA PRO A 35 21.98 -6.63 -6.50
C PRO A 35 23.12 -7.15 -7.42
N ASP A 36 23.51 -8.40 -7.22
CA ASP A 36 24.44 -9.10 -8.12
C ASP A 36 23.79 -9.34 -9.49
N GLN A 37 24.19 -8.54 -10.49
CA GLN A 37 23.66 -8.63 -11.85
C GLN A 37 23.98 -9.96 -12.55
N LEU A 38 25.02 -10.67 -12.09
CA LEU A 38 25.40 -11.98 -12.64
C LEU A 38 24.62 -13.15 -12.00
N ASN A 39 23.78 -12.87 -11.01
CA ASN A 39 22.98 -13.90 -10.37
C ASN A 39 22.00 -14.53 -11.38
N ALA A 40 21.99 -15.87 -11.44
CA ALA A 40 21.14 -16.61 -12.38
C ALA A 40 19.64 -16.29 -12.26
N GLY A 41 19.20 -15.86 -11.05
CA GLY A 41 17.82 -15.38 -10.81
C GLY A 41 17.47 -14.08 -11.52
N PHE A 42 18.44 -13.37 -12.09
CA PHE A 42 18.26 -12.10 -12.81
C PHE A 42 18.59 -12.19 -14.31
N ARG A 43 18.66 -13.40 -14.85
CA ARG A 43 18.91 -13.57 -16.29
C ARG A 43 17.84 -12.84 -17.11
N GLY A 44 18.27 -12.00 -18.06
CA GLY A 44 17.39 -11.18 -18.90
C GLY A 44 16.89 -9.89 -18.23
N LYS A 45 17.28 -9.60 -16.98
CA LYS A 45 16.92 -8.36 -16.29
C LYS A 45 17.93 -7.25 -16.58
N LYS A 46 17.43 -6.02 -16.80
CA LYS A 46 18.24 -4.82 -16.92
C LYS A 46 18.26 -4.10 -15.57
N ILE A 47 19.28 -4.34 -14.77
CA ILE A 47 19.49 -3.66 -13.48
C ILE A 47 20.42 -2.48 -13.72
N THR A 48 19.89 -1.27 -13.58
CA THR A 48 20.66 -0.02 -13.73
C THR A 48 20.99 0.53 -12.36
N VAL A 49 22.25 0.88 -12.13
CA VAL A 49 22.68 1.55 -10.92
C VAL A 49 22.33 3.03 -11.03
N GLY A 50 21.60 3.56 -10.04
CA GLY A 50 21.12 4.94 -10.03
C GLY A 50 22.25 5.97 -10.01
N GLU A 51 21.94 7.21 -10.45
CA GLU A 51 22.89 8.32 -10.47
C GLU A 51 23.45 8.62 -9.07
N GLY A 52 24.73 8.99 -9.04
CA GLY A 52 25.44 9.33 -7.81
C GLY A 52 25.88 8.13 -6.96
N GLY A 53 25.47 6.92 -7.33
CA GLY A 53 26.01 5.70 -6.74
C GLY A 53 27.37 5.34 -7.30
N PRO A 54 28.23 4.63 -6.55
CA PRO A 54 29.48 4.13 -7.10
C PRO A 54 29.16 3.21 -8.29
N ARG A 55 29.72 3.53 -9.45
CA ARG A 55 29.64 2.68 -10.65
C ARG A 55 30.53 1.46 -10.42
N VAL A 56 30.04 0.44 -9.79
CA VAL A 56 30.85 -0.72 -9.45
C VAL A 56 30.24 -1.96 -10.02
N TYR A 57 30.98 -2.59 -10.89
CA TYR A 57 30.71 -3.94 -11.38
C TYR A 57 30.93 -5.02 -10.29
N ALA A 58 31.51 -4.67 -9.18
CA ALA A 58 31.72 -5.47 -7.97
C ALA A 58 32.34 -4.56 -6.88
N PRO A 59 32.03 -4.75 -5.60
CA PRO A 59 31.24 -5.83 -5.05
C PRO A 59 29.74 -5.51 -4.96
N PHE A 60 28.90 -6.51 -5.14
CA PHE A 60 27.44 -6.43 -4.96
C PHE A 60 27.03 -6.63 -3.49
N SER A 61 25.80 -6.25 -3.17
CA SER A 61 25.17 -6.52 -1.87
C SER A 61 24.43 -7.87 -1.91
N GLY A 62 24.84 -8.79 -1.05
CA GLY A 62 24.12 -10.05 -0.86
C GLY A 62 22.69 -9.81 -0.31
N HIS A 63 22.49 -8.74 0.50
CA HIS A 63 21.18 -8.33 0.98
C HIS A 63 20.28 -7.86 -0.18
N ALA A 64 20.75 -6.92 -0.98
CA ALA A 64 20.02 -6.44 -2.18
C ALA A 64 19.72 -7.58 -3.17
N THR A 65 20.64 -8.50 -3.35
CA THR A 65 20.45 -9.70 -4.19
C THR A 65 19.32 -10.58 -3.61
N GLY A 66 19.31 -10.80 -2.31
CA GLY A 66 18.26 -11.57 -1.61
C GLY A 66 16.88 -10.93 -1.71
N VAL A 67 16.78 -9.61 -1.57
CA VAL A 67 15.55 -8.82 -1.75
C VAL A 67 15.11 -8.85 -3.21
N GLY A 68 16.00 -8.54 -4.14
CA GLY A 68 15.73 -8.53 -5.58
C GLY A 68 15.24 -9.87 -6.12
N ARG A 69 15.77 -11.00 -5.63
CA ARG A 69 15.27 -12.34 -5.99
C ARG A 69 13.81 -12.55 -5.62
N ARG A 70 13.31 -11.91 -4.54
CA ARG A 70 11.91 -11.96 -4.12
C ARG A 70 11.05 -10.92 -4.84
N PHE A 71 11.63 -9.81 -5.23
CA PHE A 71 10.92 -8.72 -5.87
C PHE A 71 10.69 -8.99 -7.37
N PHE A 72 11.76 -9.25 -8.12
CA PHE A 72 11.74 -9.38 -9.57
C PHE A 72 12.49 -10.62 -10.10
N GLY A 73 12.97 -11.50 -9.22
CA GLY A 73 13.73 -12.67 -9.63
C GLY A 73 12.89 -13.74 -10.30
N LEU A 74 13.50 -14.53 -11.20
CA LEU A 74 12.80 -15.54 -12.00
C LEU A 74 12.16 -16.67 -11.17
N GLN A 75 12.66 -16.97 -9.97
CA GLN A 75 12.28 -18.17 -9.22
C GLN A 75 11.51 -17.88 -7.92
N LEU A 76 11.80 -16.76 -7.25
CA LEU A 76 11.26 -16.45 -5.93
C LEU A 76 10.26 -15.29 -5.93
N SER A 77 10.12 -14.60 -7.05
CA SER A 77 9.17 -13.52 -7.28
C SER A 77 7.87 -14.08 -7.86
N VAL A 78 6.76 -13.40 -7.61
CA VAL A 78 5.49 -13.61 -8.32
C VAL A 78 5.39 -12.72 -9.56
N SER A 79 6.35 -11.83 -9.75
CA SER A 79 6.47 -10.90 -10.87
C SER A 79 7.75 -11.13 -11.69
N PRO A 80 7.96 -12.35 -12.21
CA PRO A 80 9.19 -12.66 -12.93
C PRO A 80 9.31 -11.95 -14.29
N GLY A 81 8.26 -11.31 -14.79
CA GLY A 81 8.25 -10.53 -16.04
C GLY A 81 8.82 -9.12 -15.90
N ILE A 82 9.11 -8.64 -14.70
CA ILE A 82 9.79 -7.35 -14.51
C ILE A 82 11.17 -7.40 -15.15
N GLU A 83 11.46 -6.47 -16.06
CA GLU A 83 12.73 -6.43 -16.79
C GLU A 83 13.56 -5.19 -16.49
N GLN A 84 12.91 -4.05 -16.17
CA GLN A 84 13.56 -2.76 -15.95
C GLN A 84 13.63 -2.44 -14.45
N ILE A 85 14.83 -2.43 -13.91
CA ILE A 85 15.08 -2.22 -12.48
C ILE A 85 16.12 -1.11 -12.32
N SER A 86 15.80 -0.09 -11.50
CA SER A 86 16.78 0.88 -11.02
C SER A 86 17.15 0.60 -9.58
N SER A 87 18.45 0.53 -9.30
CA SER A 87 18.99 0.29 -7.97
C SER A 87 19.68 1.55 -7.44
N TYR A 88 19.30 1.97 -6.24
CA TYR A 88 19.82 3.16 -5.57
C TYR A 88 20.42 2.84 -4.21
N LEU A 89 21.52 3.54 -3.89
CA LEU A 89 21.96 3.70 -2.51
C LEU A 89 21.03 4.71 -1.80
N VAL A 90 20.56 4.41 -0.60
CA VAL A 90 19.57 5.23 0.12
C VAL A 90 20.02 6.68 0.30
N ASP A 91 21.30 6.94 0.65
CA ASP A 91 21.79 8.29 0.85
C ASP A 91 21.77 9.12 -0.45
N ASN A 92 22.08 8.48 -1.58
CA ASN A 92 22.03 9.13 -2.89
C ASN A 92 20.58 9.34 -3.34
N TRP A 93 19.69 8.37 -3.04
CA TRP A 93 18.27 8.47 -3.33
C TRP A 93 17.61 9.63 -2.58
N PHE A 94 17.96 9.85 -1.30
CA PHE A 94 17.52 11.04 -0.56
C PHE A 94 18.06 12.33 -1.15
N GLY A 95 19.30 12.33 -1.63
CA GLY A 95 19.99 13.49 -2.19
C GLY A 95 19.55 13.83 -3.62
N SER A 96 20.49 14.40 -4.36
CA SER A 96 20.27 14.90 -5.73
C SER A 96 19.94 13.80 -6.76
N ALA A 97 20.18 12.54 -6.43
CA ALA A 97 19.86 11.43 -7.33
C ALA A 97 18.35 11.23 -7.54
N PHE A 98 17.53 11.50 -6.53
CA PHE A 98 16.08 11.28 -6.66
C PHE A 98 15.21 12.26 -5.85
N LEU A 99 15.19 12.17 -4.50
CA LEU A 99 14.31 13.01 -3.65
C LEU A 99 14.71 14.48 -3.60
N ARG A 100 15.98 14.81 -3.88
CA ARG A 100 16.51 16.16 -3.80
C ARG A 100 16.31 16.82 -2.43
N LEU A 101 16.53 16.02 -1.37
CA LEU A 101 16.49 16.54 -0.01
C LEU A 101 17.51 17.68 0.16
N GLY A 102 17.10 18.77 0.79
CA GLY A 102 17.91 19.99 0.95
C GLY A 102 17.91 20.90 -0.27
N GLU A 103 17.30 20.50 -1.38
CA GLU A 103 17.06 21.37 -2.53
C GLU A 103 15.65 21.97 -2.48
N VAL A 104 15.48 23.12 -3.11
CA VAL A 104 14.15 23.77 -3.26
C VAL A 104 13.32 23.12 -4.36
N ARG A 105 13.93 22.37 -5.26
CA ARG A 105 13.25 21.72 -6.40
C ARG A 105 12.43 20.50 -5.97
N GLN A 106 11.42 20.17 -6.77
CA GLN A 106 10.66 18.93 -6.64
C GLN A 106 11.57 17.70 -6.78
N PRO A 107 11.18 16.52 -6.20
CA PRO A 107 11.77 15.23 -6.53
C PRO A 107 11.86 14.99 -8.04
N LYS A 108 12.81 14.19 -8.49
CA LYS A 108 12.91 13.82 -9.91
C LYS A 108 11.64 13.08 -10.35
N VAL A 109 11.20 13.37 -11.56
CA VAL A 109 10.12 12.62 -12.21
C VAL A 109 10.59 11.19 -12.46
N SER A 110 9.70 10.22 -12.28
CA SER A 110 9.99 8.81 -12.41
C SER A 110 8.94 8.09 -13.27
N SER A 111 9.40 7.20 -14.15
CA SER A 111 8.53 6.22 -14.83
C SER A 111 8.32 4.94 -14.00
N HIS A 112 9.00 4.80 -12.85
CA HIS A 112 8.84 3.62 -12.01
C HIS A 112 7.47 3.63 -11.32
N ARG A 113 6.90 2.43 -11.16
CA ARG A 113 5.57 2.25 -10.59
C ARG A 113 5.60 1.65 -9.17
N VAL A 114 6.64 0.89 -8.84
CA VAL A 114 6.81 0.28 -7.52
C VAL A 114 8.24 0.44 -7.04
N VAL A 115 8.40 0.85 -5.78
CA VAL A 115 9.70 0.92 -5.12
C VAL A 115 9.74 0.08 -3.86
N SER A 116 10.81 -0.70 -3.69
CA SER A 116 11.10 -1.50 -2.49
C SER A 116 12.14 -0.81 -1.62
N HIS A 117 11.77 -0.51 -0.37
CA HIS A 117 12.65 0.01 0.68
C HIS A 117 12.88 -1.08 1.73
N ALA A 118 13.78 -2.03 1.44
CA ALA A 118 14.06 -3.16 2.32
C ALA A 118 15.10 -2.86 3.40
N TRP A 119 15.27 -1.60 3.75
CA TRP A 119 16.13 -1.09 4.81
C TRP A 119 15.27 -0.42 5.90
N VAL A 120 15.81 -0.34 7.09
CA VAL A 120 15.18 0.33 8.21
C VAL A 120 16.11 1.43 8.70
N GLY A 121 15.80 2.66 8.36
CA GLY A 121 16.50 3.85 8.86
C GLY A 121 16.02 4.21 10.25
N SER A 122 16.90 4.80 11.07
CA SER A 122 16.52 5.38 12.34
C SER A 122 16.68 6.90 12.27
N ALA A 123 15.57 7.62 12.41
CA ALA A 123 15.59 9.08 12.51
C ALA A 123 16.37 9.60 13.74
N ALA A 124 16.67 8.73 14.72
CA ALA A 124 17.48 9.10 15.90
C ALA A 124 18.91 9.53 15.56
N LYS A 125 19.41 9.23 14.37
CA LYS A 125 20.71 9.72 13.87
C LYS A 125 20.60 11.01 13.06
N VAL A 126 19.40 11.36 12.60
CA VAL A 126 19.12 12.62 11.90
C VAL A 126 18.58 13.57 12.94
N ALA A 127 19.43 14.39 13.50
CA ALA A 127 19.17 15.25 14.65
C ALA A 127 18.17 16.40 14.39
N ILE A 128 17.31 16.31 13.34
CA ILE A 128 16.45 17.41 12.95
C ILE A 128 15.11 16.85 12.50
N ASP A 129 14.05 17.06 13.28
CA ASP A 129 12.66 16.78 12.93
C ASP A 129 12.26 17.32 11.54
N GLN A 130 12.80 18.49 11.17
CA GLN A 130 12.56 19.11 9.86
C GLN A 130 13.08 18.31 8.66
N ALA A 131 14.24 17.66 8.78
CA ALA A 131 14.77 16.84 7.68
C ALA A 131 13.94 15.57 7.48
N ASN A 132 13.50 14.96 8.58
CA ASN A 132 12.62 13.79 8.55
C ASN A 132 11.25 14.13 7.94
N ASP A 133 10.65 15.21 8.39
CA ASP A 133 9.38 15.73 7.87
C ASP A 133 9.49 16.02 6.37
N SER A 134 10.57 16.65 5.92
CA SER A 134 10.82 16.92 4.51
C SER A 134 10.98 15.64 3.66
N ILE A 135 11.60 14.59 4.19
CA ILE A 135 11.71 13.30 3.50
C ILE A 135 10.31 12.71 3.32
N LEU A 136 9.51 12.64 4.40
CA LEU A 136 8.20 12.02 4.38
C LEU A 136 7.24 12.73 3.43
N ARG A 137 7.23 14.08 3.42
CA ARG A 137 6.41 14.87 2.51
C ARG A 137 6.76 14.64 1.04
N ARG A 138 8.05 14.54 0.72
CA ARG A 138 8.48 14.24 -0.66
C ARG A 138 8.12 12.82 -1.09
N VAL A 139 8.16 11.86 -0.16
CA VAL A 139 7.72 10.48 -0.43
C VAL A 139 6.21 10.43 -0.62
N ASP A 140 5.43 11.04 0.27
CA ASP A 140 3.97 11.06 0.18
C ASP A 140 3.51 11.75 -1.11
N TRP A 141 4.16 12.86 -1.49
CA TRP A 141 3.89 13.54 -2.75
C TRP A 141 4.17 12.69 -3.99
N LEU A 142 5.25 11.88 -3.99
CA LEU A 142 5.56 10.98 -5.11
C LEU A 142 4.53 9.85 -5.25
N VAL A 143 3.96 9.37 -4.16
CA VAL A 143 2.88 8.38 -4.23
C VAL A 143 1.67 8.98 -4.92
N GLU A 144 1.28 10.19 -4.53
CA GLU A 144 0.14 10.93 -5.04
C GLU A 144 0.29 11.32 -6.51
N THR A 145 1.40 11.96 -6.87
CA THR A 145 1.54 12.62 -8.19
C THR A 145 2.20 11.75 -9.25
N ASP A 146 3.06 10.81 -8.86
CA ASP A 146 3.76 9.90 -9.79
C ASP A 146 3.13 8.51 -9.80
N GLU A 147 2.18 8.23 -8.91
CA GLU A 147 1.63 6.91 -8.70
C GLU A 147 2.75 5.87 -8.44
N LEU A 148 3.78 6.31 -7.72
CA LEU A 148 4.91 5.50 -7.33
C LEU A 148 4.63 4.78 -6.01
N PHE A 149 4.22 3.53 -6.09
CA PHE A 149 3.85 2.73 -4.93
C PHE A 149 5.06 2.34 -4.07
N HIS A 150 5.13 2.85 -2.84
CA HIS A 150 6.23 2.60 -1.91
C HIS A 150 5.93 1.45 -0.95
N VAL A 151 6.72 0.38 -1.02
CA VAL A 151 6.71 -0.74 -0.06
C VAL A 151 7.88 -0.59 0.89
N VAL A 152 7.61 -0.40 2.17
CA VAL A 152 8.59 -0.05 3.19
C VAL A 152 8.69 -1.12 4.26
N GLY A 153 9.90 -1.63 4.50
CA GLY A 153 10.17 -2.59 5.56
C GLY A 153 9.99 -1.94 6.94
N PHE A 154 9.23 -2.60 7.80
CA PHE A 154 9.01 -2.19 9.18
C PHE A 154 9.70 -3.14 10.16
N ASN A 155 10.45 -2.60 11.10
CA ASN A 155 11.04 -3.33 12.21
C ASN A 155 10.76 -2.59 13.51
N GLY A 156 9.83 -3.10 14.30
CA GLY A 156 9.41 -2.51 15.57
C GLY A 156 10.50 -2.39 16.65
N GLY A 157 11.67 -2.98 16.43
CA GLY A 157 12.85 -2.81 17.30
C GLY A 157 13.59 -1.49 17.09
N ASN A 158 13.41 -0.81 15.97
CA ASN A 158 14.02 0.48 15.69
C ASN A 158 13.27 1.60 16.40
N LYS A 159 14.02 2.58 16.90
CA LYS A 159 13.44 3.70 17.65
C LYS A 159 12.58 4.61 16.78
N VAL A 160 12.94 4.79 15.51
CA VAL A 160 12.19 5.61 14.54
C VAL A 160 12.34 5.01 13.14
N PRO A 161 11.37 4.23 12.67
CA PRO A 161 11.38 3.68 11.31
C PRO A 161 10.95 4.74 10.30
N LEU A 162 11.87 5.58 9.86
CA LEU A 162 11.64 6.82 9.12
C LEU A 162 10.59 6.73 8.03
N LEU A 163 10.78 5.91 6.98
CA LEU A 163 9.84 5.89 5.86
C LEU A 163 8.51 5.20 6.19
N ALA A 164 8.47 4.30 7.16
CA ALA A 164 7.22 3.67 7.58
C ALA A 164 6.27 4.67 8.26
N ASP A 165 6.75 5.85 8.63
CA ASP A 165 5.95 6.93 9.19
C ASP A 165 5.33 7.85 8.12
N ALA A 166 5.66 7.72 6.83
CA ALA A 166 4.92 8.34 5.75
C ALA A 166 3.46 7.85 5.71
N PHE A 167 2.54 8.66 5.20
CA PHE A 167 1.11 8.32 5.15
C PHE A 167 0.79 7.39 3.99
N ASN A 168 1.27 7.75 2.79
CA ASN A 168 0.83 7.13 1.54
C ASN A 168 1.54 5.80 1.24
N VAL A 169 2.58 5.44 2.00
CA VAL A 169 3.34 4.18 1.83
C VAL A 169 2.61 2.97 2.40
N LEU A 170 2.98 1.78 1.94
CA LEU A 170 2.61 0.51 2.57
C LEU A 170 3.76 0.00 3.44
N SER A 171 3.60 -0.01 4.76
CA SER A 171 4.57 -0.59 5.68
C SER A 171 4.35 -2.08 5.90
N VAL A 172 5.42 -2.87 5.84
CA VAL A 172 5.37 -4.33 5.83
C VAL A 172 6.34 -4.93 6.86
N ALA A 173 5.86 -5.93 7.60
CA ALA A 173 6.68 -6.73 8.52
C ALA A 173 6.57 -8.23 8.21
N HIS A 174 7.34 -9.04 8.94
CA HIS A 174 7.15 -10.50 8.92
C HIS A 174 6.26 -10.95 10.09
N THR A 175 5.58 -12.09 9.94
CA THR A 175 4.62 -12.61 10.93
C THR A 175 5.24 -12.92 12.30
N GLY A 176 6.52 -13.23 12.36
CA GLY A 176 7.24 -13.54 13.60
C GLY A 176 7.77 -12.32 14.37
N LEU A 177 7.35 -11.09 13.99
CA LEU A 177 7.79 -9.89 14.68
C LEU A 177 7.02 -9.72 16.01
N ASP A 178 7.74 -9.69 17.13
CA ASP A 178 7.15 -9.55 18.47
C ASP A 178 6.98 -8.09 18.92
N ARG A 179 7.59 -7.16 18.19
CA ARG A 179 7.68 -5.76 18.61
C ARG A 179 6.95 -4.87 17.62
N HIS A 180 5.85 -4.32 18.10
CA HIS A 180 5.02 -3.40 17.34
C HIS A 180 5.19 -2.00 17.90
N ARG A 181 5.29 -1.05 16.99
CA ARG A 181 5.18 0.36 17.33
C ARG A 181 4.27 1.00 16.32
N ASN A 182 3.30 1.73 16.84
CA ASN A 182 2.66 2.76 16.08
C ASN A 182 3.70 3.81 15.64
N THR A 183 3.34 4.64 14.67
CA THR A 183 4.17 5.76 14.24
C THR A 183 4.56 6.66 15.42
N LEU A 184 5.69 7.34 15.28
CA LEU A 184 6.13 8.39 16.18
C LEU A 184 5.79 9.76 15.59
N ALA A 185 5.78 10.80 16.43
CA ALA A 185 5.64 12.16 15.94
C ALA A 185 6.95 12.60 15.26
N LEU A 186 6.86 12.96 14.00
CA LEU A 186 7.96 13.51 13.19
C LEU A 186 7.47 14.80 12.54
N GLY A 187 7.56 15.91 13.27
CA GLY A 187 7.02 17.19 12.82
C GLY A 187 5.53 17.39 13.14
N LYS A 188 4.94 18.42 12.53
CA LYS A 188 3.57 18.88 12.83
C LYS A 188 2.51 17.93 12.27
N ASP A 189 2.71 17.40 11.06
CA ASP A 189 1.69 16.66 10.34
C ASP A 189 1.85 15.13 10.50
N TYR A 190 3.08 14.65 10.67
CA TYR A 190 3.37 13.23 10.90
C TYR A 190 3.21 12.86 12.37
N ILE A 191 1.96 12.64 12.75
CA ILE A 191 1.55 12.41 14.14
C ILE A 191 1.84 10.99 14.61
N ALA A 192 2.01 10.85 15.93
CA ALA A 192 2.18 9.55 16.56
C ALA A 192 0.89 8.74 16.61
N GLY A 193 1.04 7.42 16.74
CA GLY A 193 -0.04 6.50 17.08
C GLY A 193 -0.81 5.94 15.89
N ARG A 194 -0.36 6.15 14.65
CA ARG A 194 -0.91 5.48 13.46
C ARG A 194 -0.48 4.02 13.42
N ALA A 195 -1.34 3.14 12.93
CA ALA A 195 -1.09 1.71 12.89
C ALA A 195 0.09 1.32 11.97
N ARG A 196 1.03 0.55 12.49
CA ARG A 196 2.15 -0.06 11.75
C ARG A 196 2.53 -1.41 12.37
N PRO A 197 2.85 -2.46 11.55
CA PRO A 197 2.81 -2.45 10.08
C PRO A 197 1.37 -2.41 9.54
N HIS A 198 1.23 -2.13 8.24
CA HIS A 198 -0.07 -2.26 7.57
C HIS A 198 -0.39 -3.73 7.23
N LEU A 199 0.63 -4.54 6.93
CA LEU A 199 0.52 -5.91 6.42
C LEU A 199 1.70 -6.76 6.87
N VAL A 200 1.50 -8.07 7.06
CA VAL A 200 2.58 -9.01 7.37
C VAL A 200 2.72 -10.12 6.33
N VAL A 201 3.90 -10.74 6.29
CA VAL A 201 4.22 -11.85 5.39
C VAL A 201 4.90 -12.97 6.18
N PRO A 202 4.60 -14.26 5.92
CA PRO A 202 5.27 -15.39 6.55
C PRO A 202 6.68 -15.57 5.96
N ASP A 203 7.59 -14.66 6.28
CA ASP A 203 9.00 -14.72 5.89
C ASP A 203 9.91 -14.57 7.13
N LYS A 204 11.22 -14.70 6.93
CA LYS A 204 12.19 -14.73 8.03
C LYS A 204 12.62 -13.33 8.49
N THR A 205 12.47 -12.33 7.65
CA THR A 205 12.91 -10.95 7.92
C THR A 205 11.99 -9.91 7.30
N PRO A 206 11.91 -8.70 7.88
CA PRO A 206 11.17 -7.60 7.26
C PRO A 206 11.62 -7.30 5.82
N SER A 207 12.92 -7.35 5.55
CA SER A 207 13.47 -7.10 4.20
C SER A 207 12.99 -8.12 3.17
N ALA A 208 12.92 -9.40 3.54
CA ALA A 208 12.37 -10.44 2.68
C ALA A 208 10.89 -10.24 2.41
N SER A 209 10.13 -9.86 3.45
CA SER A 209 8.71 -9.50 3.34
C SER A 209 8.48 -8.32 2.41
N THR A 210 9.32 -7.27 2.52
CA THR A 210 9.27 -6.09 1.66
C THR A 210 9.43 -6.46 0.18
N GLY A 211 10.44 -7.27 -0.15
CA GLY A 211 10.65 -7.73 -1.53
C GLY A 211 9.47 -8.56 -2.07
N ARG A 212 8.81 -9.38 -1.23
CA ARG A 212 7.62 -10.14 -1.65
C ARG A 212 6.42 -9.24 -1.90
N VAL A 213 6.13 -8.31 -1.00
CA VAL A 213 4.99 -7.39 -1.17
C VAL A 213 5.21 -6.46 -2.36
N ALA A 214 6.44 -5.97 -2.56
CA ALA A 214 6.78 -5.18 -3.75
C ALA A 214 6.55 -5.98 -5.06
N SER A 215 6.85 -7.28 -5.04
CA SER A 215 6.53 -8.17 -6.17
C SER A 215 5.02 -8.26 -6.42
N VAL A 216 4.22 -8.42 -5.37
CA VAL A 216 2.76 -8.50 -5.50
C VAL A 216 2.18 -7.15 -5.95
N ALA A 217 2.65 -6.04 -5.40
CA ALA A 217 2.23 -4.71 -5.85
C ALA A 217 2.51 -4.49 -7.35
N ALA A 218 3.71 -4.87 -7.82
CA ALA A 218 4.04 -4.79 -9.25
C ALA A 218 3.16 -5.70 -10.12
N LEU A 219 2.78 -6.89 -9.61
CA LEU A 219 1.85 -7.77 -10.30
C LEU A 219 0.48 -7.11 -10.44
N LEU A 220 -0.05 -6.53 -9.37
CA LEU A 220 -1.35 -5.86 -9.38
C LEU A 220 -1.36 -4.62 -10.28
N VAL A 221 -0.31 -3.78 -10.21
CA VAL A 221 -0.12 -2.66 -11.14
C VAL A 221 -0.12 -3.14 -12.59
N GLY A 222 0.63 -4.22 -12.87
CA GLY A 222 0.67 -4.80 -14.21
C GLY A 222 -0.67 -5.35 -14.69
N VAL A 223 -1.50 -5.89 -13.80
CA VAL A 223 -2.87 -6.35 -14.10
C VAL A 223 -3.77 -5.17 -14.44
N GLY A 224 -3.79 -4.12 -13.59
CA GLY A 224 -4.61 -2.93 -13.82
C GLY A 224 -4.22 -2.19 -15.11
N HIS A 225 -2.91 -2.11 -15.40
CA HIS A 225 -2.43 -1.48 -16.63
C HIS A 225 -2.75 -2.27 -17.89
N ALA A 226 -2.68 -3.61 -17.83
CA ALA A 226 -2.91 -4.48 -18.98
C ALA A 226 -4.38 -4.62 -19.38
N ASP A 227 -5.30 -4.36 -18.47
CA ASP A 227 -6.75 -4.45 -18.71
C ASP A 227 -7.47 -3.16 -18.30
N PRO A 228 -7.55 -2.17 -19.21
CA PRO A 228 -8.27 -0.91 -18.96
C PRO A 228 -9.75 -1.07 -18.63
N SER A 229 -10.37 -2.21 -18.98
CA SER A 229 -11.80 -2.47 -18.71
C SER A 229 -12.10 -2.69 -17.23
N LEU A 230 -11.05 -2.88 -16.40
CA LEU A 230 -11.18 -2.95 -14.95
C LEU A 230 -11.42 -1.58 -14.30
N SER A 231 -11.34 -0.49 -15.06
CA SER A 231 -11.38 0.88 -14.55
C SER A 231 -12.42 1.72 -15.28
N HIS A 232 -13.16 2.54 -14.53
CA HIS A 232 -14.07 3.53 -15.10
C HIS A 232 -13.35 4.84 -15.44
N GLY A 233 -12.21 5.12 -14.80
CA GLY A 233 -11.45 6.35 -14.98
C GLY A 233 -9.93 6.13 -15.14
N SER A 234 -9.23 7.24 -15.31
CA SER A 234 -7.76 7.26 -15.39
C SER A 234 -7.24 8.67 -15.14
N THR A 235 -6.00 8.78 -14.63
CA THR A 235 -5.25 10.02 -14.50
C THR A 235 -3.98 9.98 -15.35
N THR A 236 -3.21 11.06 -15.33
CA THR A 236 -1.88 11.15 -15.96
C THR A 236 -0.86 11.56 -14.90
N ASN A 237 0.17 10.76 -14.68
CA ASN A 237 1.23 11.07 -13.73
C ASN A 237 2.17 12.16 -14.26
N ARG A 238 3.12 12.63 -13.42
CA ARG A 238 4.09 13.67 -13.83
C ARG A 238 5.03 13.23 -14.97
N ASN A 239 5.20 11.93 -15.22
CA ASN A 239 5.98 11.41 -16.35
C ASN A 239 5.19 11.47 -17.68
N GLY A 240 3.90 11.74 -17.63
CA GLY A 240 2.99 11.72 -18.79
C GLY A 240 2.41 10.34 -19.07
N ASP A 241 2.59 9.37 -18.20
CA ASP A 241 2.03 8.02 -18.35
C ASP A 241 0.54 8.07 -17.95
N LYS A 242 -0.29 7.39 -18.71
CA LYS A 242 -1.69 7.17 -18.36
C LYS A 242 -1.79 6.08 -17.30
N ILE A 243 -2.52 6.37 -16.23
CA ILE A 243 -2.72 5.53 -15.05
C ILE A 243 -4.21 5.25 -14.91
N TYR A 244 -4.61 4.00 -15.05
CA TYR A 244 -6.00 3.57 -14.85
C TYR A 244 -6.33 3.44 -13.36
N ASN A 245 -7.59 3.60 -12.97
CA ASN A 245 -8.00 3.54 -11.56
C ASN A 245 -7.55 2.23 -10.89
N ALA A 246 -7.63 1.09 -11.57
CA ALA A 246 -7.18 -0.21 -11.06
C ALA A 246 -5.68 -0.28 -10.70
N GLU A 247 -4.85 0.63 -11.19
CA GLU A 247 -3.40 0.65 -10.93
C GLU A 247 -2.95 1.84 -10.06
N ARG A 248 -3.90 2.65 -9.56
CA ARG A 248 -3.59 3.74 -8.63
C ARG A 248 -3.06 3.23 -7.29
N ALA A 249 -2.23 4.03 -6.66
CA ALA A 249 -1.55 3.64 -5.41
C ALA A 249 -2.54 3.32 -4.28
N GLU A 250 -3.62 4.08 -4.16
CA GLU A 250 -4.70 3.91 -3.19
C GLU A 250 -5.42 2.58 -3.40
N ILE A 251 -5.73 2.24 -4.64
CA ILE A 251 -6.43 1.00 -5.00
C ILE A 251 -5.54 -0.22 -4.75
N ILE A 252 -4.27 -0.17 -5.16
CA ILE A 252 -3.31 -1.24 -4.87
C ILE A 252 -3.17 -1.45 -3.36
N LYS A 253 -3.08 -0.37 -2.58
CA LYS A 253 -3.01 -0.45 -1.11
C LYS A 253 -4.30 -1.00 -0.52
N ALA A 254 -5.47 -0.52 -0.95
CA ALA A 254 -6.77 -0.99 -0.48
C ALA A 254 -6.98 -2.48 -0.80
N ALA A 255 -6.67 -2.93 -2.03
CA ALA A 255 -6.78 -4.33 -2.44
C ALA A 255 -5.84 -5.26 -1.64
N LEU A 256 -4.63 -4.80 -1.30
CA LEU A 256 -3.70 -5.56 -0.45
C LEU A 256 -4.21 -5.67 1.00
N LEU A 257 -4.84 -4.64 1.54
CA LEU A 257 -5.39 -4.62 2.90
C LEU A 257 -6.69 -5.43 3.01
N ALA A 258 -7.64 -5.23 2.11
CA ALA A 258 -8.92 -5.97 2.08
C ALA A 258 -8.70 -7.45 1.80
N GLY A 259 -7.76 -7.78 0.90
CA GLY A 259 -7.43 -9.15 0.52
C GLY A 259 -6.60 -9.92 1.56
N ALA A 260 -6.12 -9.28 2.63
CA ALA A 260 -5.25 -9.93 3.61
C ALA A 260 -5.97 -11.02 4.41
N ASP A 261 -5.29 -12.16 4.63
CA ASP A 261 -5.81 -13.26 5.44
C ASP A 261 -5.69 -12.95 6.93
N ARG A 262 -6.74 -13.23 7.66
CA ARG A 262 -6.75 -13.25 9.12
C ARG A 262 -6.79 -14.67 9.67
N VAL A 263 -7.27 -15.61 8.87
CA VAL A 263 -7.20 -17.06 9.12
C VAL A 263 -6.03 -17.63 8.32
N THR A 264 -4.99 -18.09 9.01
CA THR A 264 -3.70 -18.44 8.38
C THR A 264 -3.28 -19.89 8.59
N ARG A 265 -4.13 -20.74 9.11
CA ARG A 265 -3.84 -22.11 9.60
C ARG A 265 -2.99 -22.96 8.65
N ASN A 266 -3.18 -22.82 7.34
CA ASN A 266 -2.48 -23.59 6.33
C ASN A 266 -1.22 -22.93 5.78
N THR A 267 -0.95 -21.66 6.14
CA THR A 267 0.14 -20.85 5.55
C THR A 267 1.15 -20.35 6.57
N SER A 268 0.73 -20.17 7.82
CA SER A 268 1.61 -19.86 8.94
C SER A 268 0.96 -20.32 10.25
N GLY A 269 1.77 -20.60 11.26
CA GLY A 269 1.29 -20.97 12.61
C GLY A 269 0.83 -19.77 13.45
N VAL A 270 0.44 -18.65 12.81
CA VAL A 270 0.08 -17.40 13.49
C VAL A 270 -1.43 -17.36 13.68
N ASP A 271 -1.88 -17.11 14.91
CA ASP A 271 -3.29 -16.91 15.25
C ASP A 271 -3.61 -15.41 15.27
N ILE A 272 -3.98 -14.87 14.10
CA ILE A 272 -4.34 -13.46 13.94
C ILE A 272 -5.72 -13.20 14.54
N GLU A 273 -6.68 -14.09 14.36
CA GLU A 273 -8.03 -13.92 14.91
C GLU A 273 -8.02 -13.93 16.44
N GLY A 274 -7.34 -14.88 17.05
CA GLY A 274 -7.18 -14.93 18.50
C GLY A 274 -6.49 -13.69 19.07
N TYR A 275 -5.47 -13.16 18.36
CA TYR A 275 -4.86 -11.89 18.74
C TYR A 275 -5.84 -10.72 18.66
N ARG A 276 -6.65 -10.63 17.58
CA ARG A 276 -7.64 -9.58 17.37
C ARG A 276 -8.87 -9.69 18.27
N ALA A 277 -9.15 -10.86 18.85
CA ALA A 277 -10.26 -11.06 19.77
C ALA A 277 -10.17 -10.14 21.01
N ASP A 278 -8.95 -9.84 21.48
CA ASP A 278 -8.74 -8.77 22.45
C ASP A 278 -8.83 -7.40 21.75
N GLY A 279 -9.90 -6.64 22.05
CA GLY A 279 -10.15 -5.33 21.47
C GLY A 279 -9.03 -4.31 21.70
N SER A 280 -8.22 -4.47 22.77
CA SER A 280 -7.06 -3.60 23.02
C SER A 280 -5.94 -3.76 21.99
N ASN A 281 -5.92 -4.86 21.23
CA ASN A 281 -4.97 -5.10 20.16
C ASN A 281 -5.38 -4.42 18.84
N ARG A 282 -6.63 -4.01 18.71
CA ARG A 282 -7.12 -3.28 17.53
C ARG A 282 -6.79 -1.79 17.63
N THR A 283 -6.61 -1.17 16.46
CA THR A 283 -6.39 0.27 16.32
C THR A 283 -7.67 0.97 15.87
N ALA A 284 -7.74 2.29 16.02
CA ALA A 284 -8.94 3.05 15.68
C ALA A 284 -9.34 2.93 14.20
N ASN A 285 -8.39 2.67 13.31
CA ASN A 285 -8.64 2.43 11.88
C ASN A 285 -8.88 0.95 11.52
N GLY A 286 -9.29 0.12 12.47
CA GLY A 286 -9.69 -1.27 12.26
C GLY A 286 -8.56 -2.27 11.99
N LEU A 287 -7.31 -1.83 11.90
CA LEU A 287 -6.13 -2.70 11.85
C LEU A 287 -5.83 -3.30 13.22
N ASP A 288 -4.85 -4.17 13.33
CA ASP A 288 -4.30 -4.55 14.62
C ASP A 288 -2.83 -4.10 14.76
N ARG A 289 -2.38 -4.04 16.01
CA ARG A 289 -1.05 -3.53 16.33
C ARG A 289 0.07 -4.46 15.93
N ARG A 290 -0.21 -5.72 15.60
CA ARG A 290 0.79 -6.75 15.32
C ARG A 290 0.83 -7.13 13.85
N TYR A 291 -0.31 -7.36 13.28
CA TYR A 291 -0.43 -7.94 11.96
C TYR A 291 -1.04 -6.97 10.94
N GLY A 292 -1.41 -5.77 11.39
CA GLY A 292 -2.08 -4.79 10.53
C GLY A 292 -3.42 -5.30 10.03
N ALA A 293 -3.61 -5.35 8.72
CA ALA A 293 -4.78 -5.94 8.10
C ALA A 293 -4.76 -7.48 8.15
N GLY A 294 -3.59 -8.08 8.29
CA GLY A 294 -3.41 -9.53 8.28
C GLY A 294 -2.21 -9.96 7.46
N GLN A 295 -2.18 -11.24 7.10
CA GLN A 295 -1.15 -11.84 6.26
C GLN A 295 -1.46 -11.64 4.78
N LEU A 296 -0.46 -11.26 4.00
CA LEU A 296 -0.57 -11.12 2.54
C LEU A 296 -1.22 -12.35 1.89
N ASN A 297 -2.30 -12.12 1.13
CA ASN A 297 -2.90 -13.10 0.24
C ASN A 297 -2.98 -12.54 -1.18
N ILE A 298 -2.14 -13.07 -2.06
CA ILE A 298 -2.01 -12.62 -3.44
C ILE A 298 -3.29 -12.89 -4.24
N ASN A 299 -3.90 -14.06 -4.01
CA ASN A 299 -5.08 -14.47 -4.76
C ASN A 299 -6.30 -13.59 -4.46
N ASN A 300 -6.51 -13.26 -3.18
CA ASN A 300 -7.61 -12.38 -2.80
C ASN A 300 -7.42 -10.98 -3.40
N SER A 301 -6.22 -10.38 -3.24
CA SER A 301 -5.92 -9.06 -3.81
C SER A 301 -6.07 -9.03 -5.33
N TYR A 302 -5.64 -10.09 -6.02
CA TYR A 302 -5.83 -10.24 -7.45
C TYR A 302 -7.33 -10.32 -7.83
N ARG A 303 -8.13 -11.11 -7.10
CA ARG A 303 -9.57 -11.24 -7.36
C ARG A 303 -10.34 -9.97 -7.09
N ILE A 304 -9.96 -9.21 -6.06
CA ILE A 304 -10.50 -7.88 -5.81
C ILE A 304 -10.31 -7.00 -7.03
N LEU A 305 -9.07 -6.91 -7.52
CA LEU A 305 -8.74 -6.04 -8.64
C LEU A 305 -9.44 -6.49 -9.94
N THR A 306 -9.44 -7.80 -10.23
CA THR A 306 -10.03 -8.36 -11.46
C THR A 306 -11.55 -8.46 -11.43
N ALA A 307 -12.19 -8.21 -10.29
CA ALA A 307 -13.64 -8.02 -10.23
C ALA A 307 -14.07 -6.67 -10.84
N GLY A 308 -13.13 -5.74 -11.01
CA GLY A 308 -13.34 -4.44 -11.63
C GLY A 308 -13.88 -3.39 -10.68
N GLU A 309 -13.88 -2.17 -11.15
CA GLU A 309 -14.39 -0.99 -10.47
C GLU A 309 -15.93 -1.01 -10.44
N GLN A 310 -16.51 -0.62 -9.29
CA GLN A 310 -17.96 -0.63 -9.07
C GLN A 310 -18.33 0.63 -8.28
N ASP A 311 -18.97 1.56 -8.96
CA ASP A 311 -19.24 2.91 -8.44
C ASP A 311 -20.21 2.93 -7.26
N SER A 312 -20.12 3.96 -6.43
CA SER A 312 -21.10 4.25 -5.37
C SER A 312 -22.47 4.62 -5.96
N ALA A 313 -23.50 4.62 -5.13
CA ALA A 313 -24.84 5.04 -5.55
C ALA A 313 -24.92 6.54 -5.84
N GLU A 314 -24.00 7.32 -5.32
CA GLU A 314 -23.94 8.77 -5.49
C GLU A 314 -23.18 9.16 -6.78
N ASP A 315 -22.23 8.34 -7.25
CA ASP A 315 -21.39 8.66 -8.40
C ASP A 315 -22.06 8.30 -9.73
N HIS A 316 -22.82 7.22 -9.75
CA HIS A 316 -23.48 6.78 -10.96
C HIS A 316 -24.91 6.28 -10.71
N ALA A 317 -25.84 6.63 -11.59
CA ALA A 317 -27.26 6.29 -11.46
C ALA A 317 -27.55 4.77 -11.39
N SER A 318 -26.67 3.94 -11.94
CA SER A 318 -26.69 2.46 -11.80
C SER A 318 -25.72 1.93 -10.75
N GLY A 319 -25.01 2.79 -10.05
CA GLY A 319 -24.06 2.45 -9.00
C GLY A 319 -24.72 2.00 -7.70
N GLY A 320 -23.88 1.66 -6.74
CA GLY A 320 -24.27 1.33 -5.38
C GLY A 320 -24.61 -0.14 -5.13
N GLN A 321 -24.94 -0.95 -6.13
CA GLN A 321 -25.08 -2.39 -5.96
C GLN A 321 -23.77 -3.08 -6.33
N ILE A 322 -23.12 -3.73 -5.38
CA ILE A 322 -21.79 -4.30 -5.56
C ILE A 322 -21.77 -5.82 -5.48
N GLY A 323 -20.77 -6.42 -6.12
CA GLY A 323 -20.46 -7.84 -6.05
C GLY A 323 -19.70 -8.23 -4.76
N PRO A 324 -19.39 -9.53 -4.57
CA PRO A 324 -18.68 -10.03 -3.40
C PRO A 324 -17.21 -9.59 -3.32
N ALA A 325 -16.65 -9.10 -4.41
CA ALA A 325 -15.32 -8.52 -4.50
C ALA A 325 -15.33 -7.34 -5.45
N GLY A 326 -14.44 -6.39 -5.24
CA GLY A 326 -14.28 -5.25 -6.12
C GLY A 326 -13.53 -4.12 -5.46
N PHE A 327 -13.45 -3.04 -6.19
CA PHE A 327 -12.90 -1.78 -5.72
C PHE A 327 -13.71 -0.62 -6.34
N ASP A 328 -13.52 0.56 -5.79
CA ASP A 328 -13.97 1.82 -6.36
C ASP A 328 -12.93 2.92 -6.11
N HIS A 329 -12.83 3.84 -7.06
CA HIS A 329 -12.01 5.03 -6.95
C HIS A 329 -12.88 6.27 -7.22
N ASP A 330 -13.19 6.99 -6.16
CA ASP A 330 -13.91 8.27 -6.25
C ASP A 330 -12.89 9.40 -6.41
N GLU A 331 -12.91 10.06 -7.55
CA GLU A 331 -11.94 11.12 -7.89
C GLU A 331 -12.27 12.48 -7.27
N SER A 332 -13.49 12.65 -6.70
CA SER A 332 -14.00 13.93 -6.21
C SER A 332 -14.98 13.73 -5.07
N PHE A 333 -14.48 13.69 -3.83
CA PHE A 333 -15.25 13.44 -2.62
C PHE A 333 -15.02 14.51 -1.55
N GLY A 334 -16.03 14.75 -0.70
CA GLY A 334 -15.93 15.62 0.50
C GLY A 334 -16.90 16.77 0.55
N GLY A 335 -17.68 17.02 -0.50
CA GLY A 335 -18.78 17.98 -0.54
C GLY A 335 -18.39 19.42 -0.86
N LEU A 336 -17.18 19.66 -1.37
CA LEU A 336 -16.82 20.96 -1.92
C LEU A 336 -17.17 21.02 -3.40
N GLY A 337 -17.84 22.09 -3.84
CA GLY A 337 -18.31 22.20 -5.21
C GLY A 337 -19.40 21.18 -5.50
N ASP A 338 -19.23 20.40 -6.57
CA ASP A 338 -20.16 19.35 -7.01
C ASP A 338 -19.78 17.95 -6.48
N SER A 339 -18.75 17.83 -5.62
CA SER A 339 -18.30 16.55 -5.11
C SER A 339 -19.27 15.92 -4.11
N ASN A 340 -19.34 14.61 -4.08
CA ASN A 340 -20.16 13.86 -3.16
C ASN A 340 -19.68 14.00 -1.70
N ARG A 341 -20.60 13.93 -0.73
CA ARG A 341 -20.30 13.91 0.71
C ARG A 341 -20.64 12.57 1.36
N GLN A 342 -21.13 11.64 0.60
CA GLN A 342 -21.43 10.28 0.99
C GLN A 342 -21.22 9.37 -0.21
N ALA A 343 -20.66 8.20 0.02
CA ALA A 343 -20.62 7.12 -0.95
C ALA A 343 -21.26 5.88 -0.32
N THR A 344 -22.24 5.28 -1.03
CA THR A 344 -23.08 4.19 -0.52
C THR A 344 -22.97 2.96 -1.40
N TYR A 345 -22.62 1.84 -0.80
CA TYR A 345 -22.47 0.54 -1.45
C TYR A 345 -23.38 -0.48 -0.78
N ARG A 346 -24.17 -1.24 -1.58
CA ARG A 346 -25.18 -2.20 -1.13
C ARG A 346 -24.84 -3.58 -1.66
N PHE A 347 -25.05 -4.59 -0.81
CA PHE A 347 -24.90 -5.98 -1.19
C PHE A 347 -25.76 -6.87 -0.30
N SER A 348 -26.00 -8.11 -0.74
CA SER A 348 -26.76 -9.10 -0.01
C SER A 348 -25.91 -10.33 0.24
N THR A 349 -26.10 -10.98 1.39
CA THR A 349 -25.52 -12.28 1.68
C THR A 349 -26.45 -13.40 1.20
N GLY A 350 -25.86 -14.51 0.73
CA GLY A 350 -26.61 -15.72 0.35
C GLY A 350 -27.10 -16.52 1.57
N SER A 351 -27.47 -17.77 1.32
CA SER A 351 -27.93 -18.71 2.36
C SER A 351 -26.85 -19.04 3.40
N VAL A 352 -25.61 -18.65 3.15
CA VAL A 352 -24.48 -18.79 4.06
C VAL A 352 -23.93 -17.40 4.32
N GLY A 353 -23.78 -17.03 5.61
CA GLY A 353 -23.07 -15.81 6.00
C GLY A 353 -21.57 -15.92 5.69
N GLY A 354 -20.78 -14.96 6.13
CA GLY A 354 -19.35 -15.00 5.88
C GLY A 354 -18.63 -13.77 6.38
N TYR A 355 -17.32 -13.72 6.15
CA TYR A 355 -16.50 -12.59 6.54
C TYR A 355 -16.39 -11.55 5.42
N LEU A 356 -16.70 -10.31 5.76
CA LEU A 356 -16.45 -9.13 4.94
C LEU A 356 -15.16 -8.45 5.41
N ALA A 357 -14.27 -8.14 4.48
CA ALA A 357 -13.13 -7.26 4.69
C ALA A 357 -13.31 -6.03 3.79
N LEU A 358 -13.23 -4.84 4.39
CA LEU A 358 -13.25 -3.55 3.71
C LEU A 358 -11.95 -2.81 4.02
N ALA A 359 -11.40 -2.11 3.04
CA ALA A 359 -10.28 -1.20 3.21
C ALA A 359 -10.50 0.07 2.39
N LEU A 360 -10.57 1.20 3.07
CA LEU A 360 -10.62 2.54 2.50
C LEU A 360 -9.22 3.16 2.66
N VAL A 361 -8.71 3.80 1.62
CA VAL A 361 -7.40 4.46 1.58
C VAL A 361 -7.53 5.78 0.84
N TRP A 362 -6.95 6.83 1.40
CA TRP A 362 -6.77 8.11 0.71
C TRP A 362 -5.36 8.63 0.96
N ASN A 363 -4.86 9.44 0.05
CA ASN A 363 -3.54 10.02 0.22
C ASN A 363 -3.59 11.31 1.06
N ILE A 364 -2.50 11.62 1.77
CA ILE A 364 -2.33 12.97 2.31
C ILE A 364 -2.01 13.89 1.13
N ASP A 365 -2.69 15.03 1.07
CA ASP A 365 -2.46 16.06 0.05
C ASP A 365 -1.18 16.84 0.37
N ILE A 366 -0.23 16.80 -0.53
CA ILE A 366 0.98 17.63 -0.51
C ILE A 366 0.96 18.55 -1.73
N GLN A 367 0.96 19.85 -1.52
CA GLN A 367 0.80 20.84 -2.59
C GLN A 367 1.86 20.75 -3.71
N GLY A 368 3.08 20.32 -3.38
CA GLY A 368 4.16 20.07 -4.35
C GLY A 368 4.68 21.32 -5.07
N GLY A 369 3.88 22.33 -5.27
CA GLY A 369 4.26 23.59 -5.93
C GLY A 369 4.73 23.40 -7.38
N GLY A 370 5.64 24.24 -7.84
CA GLY A 370 6.23 24.15 -9.19
C GLY A 370 7.54 23.37 -9.23
N SER A 371 7.96 22.95 -10.43
CA SER A 371 9.17 22.13 -10.63
C SER A 371 10.46 22.72 -10.04
N LEU A 372 10.53 24.04 -9.92
CA LEU A 372 11.67 24.77 -9.36
C LEU A 372 11.52 25.12 -7.88
N ALA A 373 10.30 24.97 -7.31
CA ALA A 373 10.01 25.30 -5.92
C ALA A 373 9.01 24.31 -5.35
N PHE A 374 9.51 23.30 -4.62
CA PHE A 374 8.68 22.32 -3.92
C PHE A 374 7.96 22.98 -2.76
N ASP A 375 6.63 22.92 -2.77
CA ASP A 375 5.79 23.33 -1.64
C ASP A 375 5.47 22.10 -0.77
N PRO A 376 6.00 22.03 0.45
CA PRO A 376 5.77 20.92 1.36
C PRO A 376 4.46 21.06 2.16
N THR A 377 3.61 22.03 1.89
CA THR A 377 2.34 22.21 2.63
C THR A 377 1.51 20.93 2.51
N ALA A 378 1.08 20.43 3.66
CA ALA A 378 0.35 19.17 3.77
C ALA A 378 -1.07 19.41 4.31
N THR A 379 -2.05 18.79 3.70
CA THR A 379 -3.44 18.73 4.18
C THR A 379 -3.82 17.27 4.45
N ARG A 380 -4.42 17.02 5.61
CA ARG A 380 -4.94 15.71 5.98
C ARG A 380 -6.45 15.78 6.03
N TYR A 381 -7.09 15.01 5.20
CA TYR A 381 -8.53 14.81 5.26
C TYR A 381 -8.86 13.66 6.22
N ASP A 382 -10.08 13.66 6.74
CA ASP A 382 -10.59 12.66 7.71
C ASP A 382 -11.84 12.02 7.10
N LEU A 383 -11.76 10.72 6.81
CA LEU A 383 -12.83 9.91 6.25
C LEU A 383 -13.18 8.80 7.23
N ASP A 384 -14.48 8.56 7.39
CA ASP A 384 -15.04 7.47 8.21
C ASP A 384 -15.68 6.40 7.32
N MET A 385 -15.58 5.13 7.73
CA MET A 385 -16.24 4.01 7.07
C MET A 385 -17.18 3.30 8.05
N LEU A 386 -18.42 3.04 7.61
CA LEU A 386 -19.49 2.49 8.43
C LEU A 386 -20.18 1.33 7.72
N LEU A 387 -20.52 0.28 8.47
CA LEU A 387 -21.26 -0.89 7.99
C LEU A 387 -22.61 -0.99 8.72
N TYR A 388 -23.66 -1.19 7.94
CA TYR A 388 -25.04 -1.34 8.44
C TYR A 388 -25.68 -2.61 7.89
N GLU A 389 -26.59 -3.22 8.70
CA GLU A 389 -27.59 -4.17 8.23
C GLU A 389 -28.88 -3.40 7.89
N VAL A 390 -29.52 -3.76 6.80
CA VAL A 390 -30.81 -3.20 6.38
C VAL A 390 -31.95 -3.99 7.04
N SER A 391 -32.81 -3.30 7.77
CA SER A 391 -33.98 -3.90 8.44
C SER A 391 -35.24 -3.08 8.14
N GLY A 392 -35.96 -3.47 7.07
CA GLY A 392 -37.03 -2.63 6.53
C GLY A 392 -36.49 -1.30 6.02
N ASP A 393 -37.00 -0.19 6.54
CA ASP A 393 -36.53 1.16 6.20
C ASP A 393 -35.36 1.64 7.11
N ASP A 394 -34.95 0.85 8.10
CA ASP A 394 -33.92 1.22 9.07
C ASP A 394 -32.56 0.67 8.71
N LEU A 395 -31.50 1.41 9.06
CA LEU A 395 -30.10 0.98 9.02
C LEU A 395 -29.58 0.73 10.44
N ILE A 396 -29.29 -0.53 10.74
CA ILE A 396 -28.76 -0.96 12.03
C ILE A 396 -27.22 -0.95 11.94
N SER A 397 -26.56 -0.13 12.76
CA SER A 397 -25.10 -0.04 12.79
C SER A 397 -24.48 -1.35 13.27
N MET A 398 -23.60 -1.95 12.45
CA MET A 398 -22.92 -3.22 12.72
C MET A 398 -21.44 -3.03 13.06
N ALA A 399 -20.75 -2.17 12.35
CA ALA A 399 -19.33 -1.87 12.57
C ALA A 399 -18.98 -0.47 12.04
N GLU A 400 -17.91 0.09 12.60
CA GLU A 400 -17.38 1.37 12.15
C GLU A 400 -15.86 1.39 12.28
N SER A 401 -15.22 2.19 11.44
CA SER A 401 -13.79 2.50 11.49
C SER A 401 -13.65 4.01 11.29
N ARG A 402 -13.08 4.73 12.30
CA ARG A 402 -13.10 6.18 12.40
C ARG A 402 -11.82 6.73 13.03
N SER A 403 -10.71 6.60 12.35
CA SER A 403 -9.43 7.09 12.85
C SER A 403 -9.15 8.50 12.35
N ARG A 404 -9.01 9.43 13.26
CA ARG A 404 -8.56 10.79 12.94
C ARG A 404 -7.05 10.90 12.69
N ARG A 405 -6.33 9.80 12.74
CA ARG A 405 -4.87 9.79 12.69
C ARG A 405 -4.33 9.11 11.45
N ASP A 406 -5.02 8.10 10.97
CA ASP A 406 -4.62 7.32 9.81
C ASP A 406 -5.25 7.92 8.54
N ASN A 407 -4.73 7.54 7.39
CA ASN A 407 -5.29 7.78 6.07
C ASN A 407 -5.80 6.48 5.45
N SER A 408 -6.34 5.63 6.30
CA SER A 408 -7.03 4.40 5.91
C SER A 408 -7.98 3.95 7.01
N GLU A 409 -9.14 3.40 6.61
CA GLU A 409 -10.10 2.78 7.48
C GLU A 409 -10.33 1.33 7.06
N ASN A 410 -10.54 0.43 8.03
CA ASN A 410 -10.66 -0.99 7.75
C ASN A 410 -11.76 -1.62 8.60
N ILE A 411 -12.62 -2.42 7.98
CA ILE A 411 -13.61 -3.24 8.68
C ILE A 411 -13.37 -4.70 8.33
N HIS A 412 -13.38 -5.55 9.34
CA HIS A 412 -13.44 -7.00 9.19
C HIS A 412 -14.55 -7.52 10.09
N PHE A 413 -15.62 -8.04 9.49
CA PHE A 413 -16.85 -8.34 10.20
C PHE A 413 -17.50 -9.64 9.68
N LEU A 414 -18.05 -10.43 10.61
CA LEU A 414 -18.82 -11.64 10.28
C LEU A 414 -20.27 -11.24 10.01
N LEU A 415 -20.73 -11.48 8.79
CA LEU A 415 -22.08 -11.21 8.32
C LEU A 415 -23.00 -12.42 8.50
N ALA A 416 -24.25 -12.15 8.89
CA ALA A 416 -25.28 -13.17 8.96
C ALA A 416 -25.77 -13.58 7.54
N PRO A 417 -26.30 -14.81 7.37
CA PRO A 417 -26.90 -15.23 6.10
C PRO A 417 -28.23 -14.52 5.83
N GLU A 418 -28.61 -14.45 4.55
CA GLU A 418 -29.89 -13.93 4.07
C GLU A 418 -30.22 -12.53 4.60
N ARG A 419 -29.24 -11.63 4.52
CA ARG A 419 -29.35 -10.22 4.96
C ARG A 419 -28.87 -9.28 3.87
N ASP A 420 -29.44 -8.08 3.89
CA ASP A 420 -29.00 -6.95 3.09
C ASP A 420 -28.11 -6.04 3.94
N TYR A 421 -27.01 -5.58 3.34
CA TYR A 421 -26.03 -4.72 4.00
C TYR A 421 -25.72 -3.49 3.17
N VAL A 422 -25.31 -2.46 3.87
CA VAL A 422 -24.81 -1.22 3.30
C VAL A 422 -23.52 -0.85 4.00
N PHE A 423 -22.46 -0.55 3.24
CA PHE A 423 -21.39 0.24 3.82
C PHE A 423 -21.38 1.64 3.21
N ARG A 424 -20.97 2.60 4.02
CA ARG A 424 -20.89 4.02 3.64
C ARG A 424 -19.54 4.60 3.96
N ILE A 425 -19.09 5.50 3.10
CA ILE A 425 -17.95 6.37 3.32
C ILE A 425 -18.51 7.78 3.51
N GLN A 426 -17.98 8.50 4.49
CA GLN A 426 -18.37 9.88 4.78
C GLN A 426 -17.18 10.66 5.37
N PRO A 427 -17.14 11.99 5.28
CA PRO A 427 -16.19 12.80 6.01
C PRO A 427 -16.30 12.58 7.52
N GLY A 428 -15.19 12.59 8.23
CA GLY A 428 -15.16 12.54 9.69
C GLY A 428 -15.97 13.67 10.34
N ALA A 429 -16.50 13.44 11.54
CA ALA A 429 -17.49 14.31 12.19
C ALA A 429 -17.08 15.79 12.34
N ARG A 430 -15.79 16.12 12.22
CA ARG A 430 -15.28 17.50 12.32
C ARG A 430 -14.58 17.96 11.04
N GLN A 431 -14.66 17.15 9.98
CA GLN A 431 -14.07 17.50 8.70
C GLN A 431 -14.95 18.54 8.00
N GLU A 432 -14.36 19.70 7.67
CA GLU A 432 -14.98 20.70 6.82
C GLU A 432 -15.12 20.14 5.39
N VAL A 433 -15.86 20.80 4.54
CA VAL A 433 -16.00 20.43 3.14
C VAL A 433 -14.64 20.52 2.43
N PHE A 434 -14.37 19.55 1.58
CA PHE A 434 -13.13 19.46 0.80
C PHE A 434 -13.46 18.79 -0.54
N ASP A 435 -12.49 18.71 -1.41
CA ASP A 435 -12.54 17.95 -2.66
C ASP A 435 -11.24 17.16 -2.76
N TRP A 436 -11.33 15.83 -2.62
CA TRP A 436 -10.19 14.91 -2.65
C TRP A 436 -10.62 13.52 -3.08
N ASP A 437 -9.67 12.71 -3.52
CA ASP A 437 -9.93 11.35 -3.96
C ASP A 437 -9.72 10.30 -2.84
N TYR A 438 -10.30 9.12 -3.05
CA TYR A 438 -10.03 7.93 -2.26
C TYR A 438 -10.15 6.65 -3.10
N GLY A 439 -9.50 5.58 -2.63
CA GLY A 439 -9.73 4.22 -3.10
C GLY A 439 -10.36 3.35 -2.01
N VAL A 440 -11.35 2.55 -2.36
CA VAL A 440 -11.93 1.53 -1.48
C VAL A 440 -11.90 0.17 -2.14
N ALA A 441 -11.66 -0.89 -1.36
CA ALA A 441 -11.70 -2.26 -1.83
C ALA A 441 -12.43 -3.15 -0.82
N TRP A 442 -13.07 -4.21 -1.34
CA TRP A 442 -13.80 -5.17 -0.52
C TRP A 442 -13.60 -6.62 -0.96
N TRP A 443 -13.70 -7.50 0.03
CA TRP A 443 -13.63 -8.92 -0.16
C TRP A 443 -14.61 -9.64 0.79
N PHE A 444 -15.59 -10.35 0.24
CA PHE A 444 -16.51 -11.17 0.99
C PHE A 444 -16.24 -12.65 0.73
N VAL A 445 -16.09 -13.41 1.79
CA VAL A 445 -15.89 -14.87 1.76
C VAL A 445 -17.06 -15.54 2.41
N GLU A 446 -17.87 -16.26 1.62
CA GLU A 446 -18.97 -17.07 2.14
C GLU A 446 -18.46 -18.23 3.00
N GLY A 447 -19.21 -18.54 4.05
CA GLY A 447 -18.94 -19.65 4.94
C GLY A 447 -18.30 -19.24 6.25
N ASN A 448 -18.45 -20.10 7.25
CA ASN A 448 -17.56 -20.05 8.40
C ASN A 448 -16.17 -20.42 7.88
N VAL A 449 -15.22 -19.49 7.95
CA VAL A 449 -13.81 -19.77 7.73
C VAL A 449 -13.30 -20.62 8.91
N VAL A 450 -14.06 -21.65 9.23
CA VAL A 450 -13.74 -22.67 10.21
C VAL A 450 -13.68 -23.97 9.43
N GLU A 451 -12.55 -24.16 8.77
CA GLU A 451 -11.98 -25.52 8.62
C GLU A 451 -10.64 -25.48 7.89
#